data_dd072070c575b28c1719a1bd5f383f64
#
_entry.id   dd072070c575b28c1719a1bd5f383f64
#
_cell.length_a   1.000
_cell.length_b   1.000
_cell.length_c   1.000
_cell.angle_alpha   90.00
_cell.angle_beta   90.00
_cell.angle_gamma   90.00
#
_symmetry.space_group_name_H-M   'P 1'
#
loop_
_entity.id
_entity.type
_entity.pdbx_description
1 polymer ?
#
loop_
_entity_poly.entity_id
_entity_poly.type
_entity_poly.pdbx_seq_one_letter_code
_entity_poly.pdbx_strand_id
1 'polypeptide(L)'
;MSKNVIKSYKGFDKDMKCRDFQYEVGKEYNMDGEIKCCNRGFHACKSPLDVWDYYDMLNSRFAEVEQSGKIDEEEKSTKVCSSHIKIKAELKLADIINIGVEWLKDITSPFKVKTDGVLNDNGDKKKQIGSSGGSAKIGSSGGSAQIGSSGDYAKIGSSGGSAKIGSSGGSAQIGSSGGSAQIGSSGGSAQIGSSGDSAQIGSSRSEERR
;
A
#
# COMPACT_ATOMS: atom_id res chain seq x y z
N MET A 1 -15.48 -6.82 27.71
CA MET A 1 -14.40 -7.35 26.84
C MET A 1 -14.23 -6.37 25.69
N SER A 2 -13.08 -5.67 25.58
CA SER A 2 -12.83 -4.78 24.46
C SER A 2 -12.76 -5.64 23.19
N LYS A 3 -13.63 -5.38 22.21
CA LYS A 3 -13.53 -6.01 20.89
C LYS A 3 -12.19 -5.59 20.29
N ASN A 4 -11.33 -6.57 20.02
CA ASN A 4 -10.09 -6.30 19.29
C ASN A 4 -10.47 -5.92 17.86
N VAL A 5 -10.38 -4.64 17.52
CA VAL A 5 -10.71 -4.11 16.21
C VAL A 5 -9.41 -3.82 15.47
N ILE A 6 -9.23 -4.43 14.31
CA ILE A 6 -8.07 -4.22 13.44
C ILE A 6 -8.48 -3.29 12.31
N LYS A 7 -7.79 -2.16 12.20
CA LYS A 7 -7.84 -1.30 11.01
C LYS A 7 -7.05 -1.97 9.89
N SER A 8 -7.67 -2.08 8.73
CA SER A 8 -7.08 -2.73 7.57
C SER A 8 -7.61 -2.14 6.26
N TYR A 9 -7.10 -2.60 5.13
CA TYR A 9 -7.42 -2.08 3.81
C TYR A 9 -7.81 -3.22 2.89
N LYS A 10 -8.86 -2.99 2.09
CA LYS A 10 -9.41 -4.00 1.21
C LYS A 10 -9.59 -3.45 -0.19
N GLY A 11 -9.29 -4.29 -1.19
CA GLY A 11 -9.60 -4.05 -2.59
C GLY A 11 -10.92 -4.71 -2.99
N PHE A 12 -11.51 -4.18 -4.04
CA PHE A 12 -12.73 -4.65 -4.69
C PHE A 12 -12.61 -4.44 -6.19
N ASP A 13 -13.46 -5.10 -6.96
CA ASP A 13 -13.65 -4.75 -8.36
C ASP A 13 -14.30 -3.36 -8.52
N LYS A 14 -14.54 -2.94 -9.76
CA LYS A 14 -15.17 -1.65 -10.09
C LYS A 14 -16.57 -1.49 -9.52
N ASP A 15 -17.26 -2.60 -9.22
CA ASP A 15 -18.63 -2.63 -8.72
C ASP A 15 -18.71 -2.81 -7.19
N MET A 16 -17.60 -2.66 -6.46
CA MET A 16 -17.47 -2.92 -5.01
C MET A 16 -17.75 -4.38 -4.65
N LYS A 17 -17.42 -5.32 -5.53
CA LYS A 17 -17.52 -6.76 -5.26
C LYS A 17 -16.14 -7.36 -4.96
N CYS A 18 -16.15 -8.42 -4.19
CA CYS A 18 -15.02 -9.31 -4.01
C CYS A 18 -15.52 -10.73 -4.24
N ARG A 19 -15.12 -11.37 -5.31
CA ARG A 19 -15.75 -12.57 -5.84
C ARG A 19 -17.23 -12.28 -6.12
N ASP A 20 -18.15 -13.11 -5.63
CA ASP A 20 -19.58 -12.95 -5.83
C ASP A 20 -20.29 -12.12 -4.74
N PHE A 21 -19.54 -11.57 -3.79
CA PHE A 21 -20.10 -10.85 -2.66
C PHE A 21 -20.05 -9.34 -2.87
N GLN A 22 -21.22 -8.68 -2.73
CA GLN A 22 -21.38 -7.24 -2.84
C GLN A 22 -21.12 -6.53 -1.52
N TYR A 23 -20.29 -5.48 -1.57
CA TYR A 23 -20.01 -4.61 -0.40
C TYR A 23 -20.54 -3.20 -0.63
N GLU A 24 -20.86 -2.51 0.45
CA GLU A 24 -21.30 -1.12 0.45
C GLU A 24 -20.56 -0.35 1.55
N VAL A 25 -20.18 0.89 1.27
CA VAL A 25 -19.58 1.80 2.26
C VAL A 25 -20.57 2.07 3.39
N GLY A 26 -20.08 2.03 4.63
CA GLY A 26 -20.88 2.21 5.84
C GLY A 26 -21.55 0.94 6.37
N LYS A 27 -21.56 -0.14 5.61
CA LYS A 27 -22.19 -1.41 6.01
C LYS A 27 -21.23 -2.30 6.80
N GLU A 28 -21.84 -3.17 7.59
CA GLU A 28 -21.18 -4.22 8.38
C GLU A 28 -21.66 -5.59 7.91
N TYR A 29 -20.73 -6.55 7.90
CA TYR A 29 -21.02 -7.91 7.47
C TYR A 29 -20.46 -8.90 8.48
N ASN A 30 -21.22 -9.96 8.72
CA ASN A 30 -20.86 -11.03 9.64
C ASN A 30 -20.84 -12.38 8.92
N MET A 31 -20.00 -13.27 9.40
CA MET A 31 -19.88 -14.64 8.93
C MET A 31 -19.70 -15.58 10.12
N ASP A 32 -20.49 -16.62 10.16
CA ASP A 32 -20.41 -17.66 11.19
C ASP A 32 -19.41 -18.76 10.76
N GLY A 33 -19.02 -19.56 11.75
CA GLY A 33 -18.18 -20.74 11.55
C GLY A 33 -16.71 -20.50 11.86
N GLU A 34 -15.85 -21.38 11.34
CA GLU A 34 -14.41 -21.28 11.45
C GLU A 34 -13.88 -20.25 10.46
N ILE A 35 -12.96 -19.42 10.91
CA ILE A 35 -12.30 -18.40 10.09
C ILE A 35 -10.85 -18.83 9.86
N LYS A 36 -10.46 -18.88 8.58
CA LYS A 36 -9.11 -19.28 8.17
C LYS A 36 -8.67 -18.51 6.95
N CYS A 37 -7.49 -17.87 7.03
CA CYS A 37 -6.91 -17.15 5.91
C CYS A 37 -6.79 -18.04 4.66
N CYS A 38 -7.04 -17.45 3.50
CA CYS A 38 -7.08 -18.11 2.19
C CYS A 38 -8.21 -19.12 1.98
N ASN A 39 -9.01 -19.41 3.00
CA ASN A 39 -10.14 -20.34 2.91
C ASN A 39 -11.48 -19.61 3.17
N ARG A 40 -11.75 -19.20 4.40
CA ARG A 40 -13.05 -18.62 4.78
C ARG A 40 -12.87 -17.41 5.70
N GLY A 41 -13.59 -16.33 5.41
CA GLY A 41 -13.63 -15.09 6.16
C GLY A 41 -13.53 -13.85 5.29
N PHE A 42 -13.66 -12.69 5.91
CA PHE A 42 -13.44 -11.40 5.25
C PHE A 42 -11.96 -11.06 5.27
N HIS A 43 -11.33 -11.02 4.10
CA HIS A 43 -9.90 -10.77 3.94
C HIS A 43 -9.62 -9.30 3.68
N ALA A 44 -8.59 -8.77 4.33
CA ALA A 44 -8.02 -7.44 4.11
C ALA A 44 -6.52 -7.45 4.46
N CYS A 45 -5.82 -6.34 4.24
CA CYS A 45 -4.41 -6.19 4.57
C CYS A 45 -4.20 -5.10 5.61
N LYS A 46 -3.34 -5.31 6.60
CA LYS A 46 -2.91 -4.26 7.54
C LYS A 46 -2.08 -3.20 6.83
N SER A 47 -1.26 -3.61 5.85
CA SER A 47 -0.53 -2.70 4.99
C SER A 47 -1.42 -2.21 3.84
N PRO A 48 -1.57 -0.90 3.64
CA PRO A 48 -2.34 -0.36 2.51
C PRO A 48 -1.78 -0.78 1.16
N LEU A 49 -0.45 -0.84 1.02
CA LEU A 49 0.21 -1.16 -0.24
C LEU A 49 0.14 -2.64 -0.61
N ASP A 50 -0.03 -3.53 0.38
CA ASP A 50 -0.12 -4.98 0.12
C ASP A 50 -1.46 -5.38 -0.51
N VAL A 51 -2.46 -4.50 -0.51
CA VAL A 51 -3.73 -4.73 -1.22
C VAL A 51 -3.50 -4.89 -2.71
N TRP A 52 -2.46 -4.26 -3.25
CA TRP A 52 -2.09 -4.35 -4.67
C TRP A 52 -1.50 -5.71 -5.09
N ASP A 53 -1.16 -6.58 -4.13
CA ASP A 53 -0.81 -7.97 -4.45
C ASP A 53 -2.02 -8.79 -4.93
N TYR A 54 -3.23 -8.31 -4.63
CA TYR A 54 -4.47 -9.03 -4.86
C TYR A 54 -5.42 -8.30 -5.83
N TYR A 55 -5.23 -6.99 -6.01
CA TYR A 55 -6.12 -6.15 -6.82
C TYR A 55 -5.28 -5.19 -7.66
N ASP A 56 -5.67 -5.06 -8.93
CA ASP A 56 -5.05 -4.12 -9.85
C ASP A 56 -5.16 -2.69 -9.32
N MET A 57 -4.04 -1.97 -9.27
CA MET A 57 -3.96 -0.65 -8.68
C MET A 57 -4.82 0.40 -9.40
N LEU A 58 -4.98 0.26 -10.72
CA LEU A 58 -5.64 1.27 -11.57
C LEU A 58 -7.11 0.93 -11.84
N ASN A 59 -7.47 -0.36 -11.84
CA ASN A 59 -8.78 -0.84 -12.24
C ASN A 59 -9.64 -1.36 -11.07
N SER A 60 -9.18 -1.17 -9.83
CA SER A 60 -9.88 -1.62 -8.63
C SER A 60 -10.30 -0.44 -7.75
N ARG A 61 -11.26 -0.69 -6.87
CA ARG A 61 -11.67 0.24 -5.81
C ARG A 61 -11.07 -0.22 -4.49
N PHE A 62 -10.81 0.72 -3.60
CA PHE A 62 -10.17 0.44 -2.32
C PHE A 62 -10.97 1.07 -1.20
N ALA A 63 -10.96 0.42 -0.02
CA ALA A 63 -11.58 1.00 1.17
C ALA A 63 -10.75 0.73 2.44
N GLU A 64 -10.84 1.68 3.37
CA GLU A 64 -10.51 1.45 4.76
C GLU A 64 -11.60 0.62 5.41
N VAL A 65 -11.21 -0.43 6.13
CA VAL A 65 -12.13 -1.34 6.81
C VAL A 65 -11.71 -1.60 8.25
N GLU A 66 -12.67 -1.92 9.09
CA GLU A 66 -12.47 -2.42 10.44
C GLU A 66 -12.82 -3.90 10.49
N GLN A 67 -11.92 -4.73 10.99
CA GLN A 67 -12.11 -6.16 11.17
C GLN A 67 -12.17 -6.52 12.64
N SER A 68 -13.07 -7.44 13.01
CA SER A 68 -13.25 -7.90 14.39
C SER A 68 -13.88 -9.29 14.43
N GLY A 69 -14.24 -9.75 15.63
CA GLY A 69 -14.78 -11.10 15.86
C GLY A 69 -13.68 -12.15 15.95
N LYS A 70 -13.88 -13.29 15.30
CA LYS A 70 -12.83 -14.29 15.13
C LYS A 70 -11.85 -13.78 14.09
N ILE A 71 -10.58 -13.79 14.42
CA ILE A 71 -9.51 -13.28 13.57
C ILE A 71 -8.48 -14.38 13.34
N ASP A 72 -8.05 -14.50 12.09
CA ASP A 72 -6.92 -15.33 11.69
C ASP A 72 -5.96 -14.47 10.85
N GLU A 73 -4.66 -14.63 11.10
CA GLU A 73 -3.60 -13.86 10.45
C GLU A 73 -2.62 -14.79 9.76
N GLU A 74 -2.21 -14.43 8.57
CA GLU A 74 -1.21 -15.20 7.84
C GLU A 74 0.21 -14.85 8.33
N GLU A 75 0.95 -15.84 8.80
CA GLU A 75 2.36 -15.64 9.15
C GLU A 75 3.14 -15.09 7.95
N LYS A 76 4.00 -14.10 8.17
CA LYS A 76 4.84 -13.45 7.15
C LYS A 76 4.08 -12.59 6.12
N SER A 77 2.82 -12.29 6.36
CA SER A 77 1.98 -11.41 5.53
C SER A 77 1.28 -10.37 6.40
N THR A 78 0.80 -9.30 5.78
CA THR A 78 -0.09 -8.33 6.46
C THR A 78 -1.57 -8.70 6.30
N LYS A 79 -1.86 -9.81 5.63
CA LYS A 79 -3.22 -10.30 5.41
C LYS A 79 -3.88 -10.72 6.72
N VAL A 80 -5.08 -10.23 6.91
CA VAL A 80 -5.96 -10.56 8.04
C VAL A 80 -7.28 -11.08 7.50
N CYS A 81 -7.79 -12.09 8.16
CA CYS A 81 -9.10 -12.66 7.89
C CYS A 81 -9.97 -12.58 9.14
N SER A 82 -11.22 -12.19 9.00
CA SER A 82 -12.13 -12.00 10.16
C SER A 82 -13.53 -12.52 9.90
N SER A 83 -14.24 -12.78 10.99
CA SER A 83 -15.68 -13.12 10.94
C SER A 83 -16.59 -11.89 10.84
N HIS A 84 -16.05 -10.70 11.11
CA HIS A 84 -16.80 -9.44 11.02
C HIS A 84 -15.95 -8.39 10.31
N ILE A 85 -16.57 -7.67 9.37
CA ILE A 85 -15.95 -6.55 8.66
C ILE A 85 -16.94 -5.39 8.54
N LYS A 86 -16.43 -4.16 8.75
CA LYS A 86 -17.14 -2.91 8.51
C LYS A 86 -16.40 -2.12 7.44
N ILE A 87 -17.10 -1.72 6.39
CA ILE A 87 -16.55 -0.86 5.34
C ILE A 87 -16.67 0.60 5.78
N LYS A 88 -15.55 1.26 6.08
CA LYS A 88 -15.56 2.61 6.68
C LYS A 88 -15.66 3.71 5.64
N ALA A 89 -14.74 3.72 4.72
CA ALA A 89 -14.64 4.75 3.71
C ALA A 89 -13.97 4.22 2.44
N GLU A 90 -14.47 4.62 1.30
CA GLU A 90 -13.78 4.39 0.04
C GLU A 90 -12.56 5.32 -0.07
N LEU A 91 -11.47 4.81 -0.60
CA LEU A 91 -10.20 5.50 -0.77
C LEU A 91 -9.91 5.70 -2.25
N LYS A 92 -9.56 6.91 -2.64
CA LYS A 92 -8.99 7.18 -3.96
C LYS A 92 -7.55 6.67 -4.01
N LEU A 93 -7.00 6.54 -5.21
CA LEU A 93 -5.60 6.11 -5.39
C LEU A 93 -4.62 6.99 -4.59
N ALA A 94 -4.82 8.32 -4.58
CA ALA A 94 -3.99 9.23 -3.81
C ALA A 94 -4.07 8.95 -2.29
N ASP A 95 -5.26 8.65 -1.78
CA ASP A 95 -5.46 8.42 -0.35
C ASP A 95 -4.73 7.15 0.09
N ILE A 96 -4.87 6.04 -0.66
CA ILE A 96 -4.20 4.78 -0.32
C ILE A 96 -2.67 4.89 -0.43
N ILE A 97 -2.15 5.67 -1.38
CA ILE A 97 -0.72 5.97 -1.49
C ILE A 97 -0.24 6.74 -0.25
N ASN A 98 -0.93 7.82 0.11
CA ASN A 98 -0.55 8.65 1.25
C ASN A 98 -0.60 7.86 2.57
N ILE A 99 -1.67 7.09 2.79
CA ILE A 99 -1.81 6.24 3.96
C ILE A 99 -0.70 5.17 3.98
N GLY A 100 -0.36 4.60 2.83
CA GLY A 100 0.73 3.61 2.71
C GLY A 100 2.08 4.20 3.06
N VAL A 101 2.37 5.43 2.63
CA VAL A 101 3.59 6.14 2.99
C VAL A 101 3.66 6.38 4.51
N GLU A 102 2.57 6.87 5.12
CA GLU A 102 2.54 7.10 6.57
C GLU A 102 2.66 5.78 7.35
N TRP A 103 1.97 4.72 6.92
CA TRP A 103 2.09 3.39 7.53
C TRP A 103 3.54 2.87 7.49
N LEU A 104 4.24 3.02 6.35
CA LEU A 104 5.66 2.64 6.24
C LEU A 104 6.54 3.48 7.16
N LYS A 105 6.30 4.79 7.27
CA LYS A 105 7.01 5.66 8.20
C LYS A 105 6.83 5.23 9.65
N ASP A 106 5.62 4.82 10.03
CA ASP A 106 5.32 4.40 11.39
C ASP A 106 6.00 3.09 11.76
N ILE A 107 5.93 2.06 10.92
CA ILE A 107 6.55 0.75 11.19
C ILE A 107 8.08 0.78 11.10
N THR A 108 8.65 1.75 10.38
CA THR A 108 10.09 1.97 10.30
C THR A 108 10.59 3.04 11.29
N SER A 109 9.73 3.48 12.21
CA SER A 109 9.95 4.61 13.13
C SER A 109 11.24 4.57 13.97
N PRO A 110 11.75 3.41 14.45
CA PRO A 110 13.04 3.36 15.12
C PRO A 110 14.21 3.77 14.23
N PHE A 111 14.01 3.67 12.92
CA PHE A 111 14.98 4.05 11.88
C PHE A 111 14.55 5.31 11.13
N LYS A 112 13.77 6.21 11.76
CA LYS A 112 13.42 7.52 11.18
C LYS A 112 14.69 8.29 10.86
N VAL A 113 15.20 8.10 9.68
CA VAL A 113 16.25 8.93 9.12
C VAL A 113 15.60 10.24 8.69
N LYS A 114 15.56 11.22 9.60
CA LYS A 114 15.27 12.62 9.31
C LYS A 114 16.46 13.25 8.61
N THR A 115 16.93 12.69 7.52
CA THR A 115 18.08 13.24 6.81
C THR A 115 17.78 13.30 5.33
N ASP A 116 18.21 14.36 4.69
CA ASP A 116 18.44 14.45 3.26
C ASP A 116 19.56 13.46 2.83
N GLY A 117 19.57 12.31 3.47
CA GLY A 117 20.60 11.29 3.34
C GLY A 117 20.30 10.26 2.27
N VAL A 118 21.31 9.47 1.94
CA VAL A 118 21.20 8.33 1.02
C VAL A 118 20.84 7.09 1.82
N LEU A 119 19.71 6.46 1.49
CA LEU A 119 19.29 5.17 2.04
C LEU A 119 19.48 4.10 0.97
N ASN A 120 20.40 3.19 1.20
CA ASN A 120 20.66 2.07 0.29
C ASN A 120 20.32 0.75 0.95
N ASP A 121 19.68 -0.12 0.18
CA ASP A 121 19.42 -1.50 0.55
C ASP A 121 20.02 -2.46 -0.48
N ASN A 122 20.88 -3.34 0.00
CA ASN A 122 21.66 -4.25 -0.82
C ASN A 122 21.19 -5.71 -0.66
N GLY A 123 19.91 -6.00 -0.92
CA GLY A 123 19.54 -7.37 -1.27
C GLY A 123 18.66 -8.18 -0.31
N ASP A 124 18.09 -7.61 0.75
CA ASP A 124 17.07 -8.33 1.52
C ASP A 124 15.80 -8.56 0.69
N LYS A 125 15.27 -9.78 0.70
CA LYS A 125 14.14 -10.19 -0.16
C LYS A 125 12.86 -9.39 0.08
N LYS A 126 12.63 -8.88 1.29
CA LYS A 126 11.52 -7.99 1.66
C LYS A 126 12.06 -6.93 2.60
N LYS A 127 12.17 -5.69 2.14
CA LYS A 127 12.55 -4.57 2.96
C LYS A 127 11.56 -3.43 2.85
N GLN A 128 11.30 -2.81 3.99
CA GLN A 128 10.44 -1.64 4.10
C GLN A 128 11.31 -0.42 4.40
N ILE A 129 11.19 0.61 3.58
CA ILE A 129 11.96 1.85 3.70
C ILE A 129 10.98 3.02 3.71
N GLY A 130 10.98 3.79 4.80
CA GLY A 130 10.20 5.02 4.91
C GLY A 130 11.11 6.23 5.06
N SER A 131 10.80 7.33 4.39
CA SER A 131 11.52 8.59 4.53
C SER A 131 10.58 9.79 4.56
N SER A 132 10.92 10.78 5.40
CA SER A 132 10.26 12.08 5.45
C SER A 132 11.22 13.25 5.19
N GLY A 133 12.47 12.97 4.83
CA GLY A 133 13.44 14.00 4.47
C GLY A 133 13.08 14.69 3.16
N GLY A 134 13.16 16.02 3.11
CA GLY A 134 12.73 16.82 1.95
C GLY A 134 13.38 16.41 0.62
N SER A 135 14.66 15.99 0.66
CA SER A 135 15.44 15.60 -0.52
C SER A 135 16.05 14.19 -0.38
N ALA A 136 15.31 13.27 0.23
CA ALA A 136 15.81 11.92 0.46
C ALA A 136 16.19 11.18 -0.84
N LYS A 137 17.30 10.45 -0.80
CA LYS A 137 17.73 9.54 -1.87
C LYS A 137 17.60 8.11 -1.37
N ILE A 138 16.78 7.31 -2.04
CA ILE A 138 16.47 5.94 -1.63
C ILE A 138 16.81 5.00 -2.77
N GLY A 139 17.69 4.03 -2.50
CA GLY A 139 18.02 2.95 -3.42
C GLY A 139 17.66 1.60 -2.83
N SER A 140 17.09 0.69 -3.61
CA SER A 140 16.86 -0.69 -3.21
C SER A 140 17.10 -1.67 -4.34
N SER A 141 17.79 -2.75 -4.03
CA SER A 141 17.93 -3.91 -4.91
C SER A 141 17.19 -5.16 -4.38
N GLY A 142 16.46 -5.02 -3.27
CA GLY A 142 15.67 -6.11 -2.68
C GLY A 142 14.55 -6.58 -3.60
N GLY A 143 14.38 -7.90 -3.75
CA GLY A 143 13.43 -8.50 -4.71
C GLY A 143 11.98 -8.03 -4.57
N SER A 144 11.53 -7.69 -3.36
CA SER A 144 10.17 -7.23 -3.05
C SER A 144 10.18 -6.03 -2.10
N ALA A 145 11.02 -5.04 -2.37
CA ALA A 145 11.12 -3.86 -1.52
C ALA A 145 9.83 -3.03 -1.51
N GLN A 146 9.47 -2.52 -0.34
CA GLN A 146 8.41 -1.53 -0.17
C GLN A 146 9.05 -0.19 0.23
N ILE A 147 8.82 0.85 -0.56
CA ILE A 147 9.46 2.15 -0.37
C ILE A 147 8.38 3.24 -0.30
N GLY A 148 8.41 4.00 0.79
CA GLY A 148 7.54 5.16 0.98
C GLY A 148 8.34 6.44 1.19
N SER A 149 7.94 7.53 0.54
CA SER A 149 8.55 8.85 0.77
C SER A 149 7.52 9.96 0.76
N SER A 150 7.63 10.88 1.73
CA SER A 150 6.86 12.13 1.77
C SER A 150 7.74 13.37 1.52
N GLY A 151 9.00 13.18 1.16
CA GLY A 151 9.90 14.30 0.84
C GLY A 151 9.59 14.95 -0.50
N ASP A 152 9.55 16.29 -0.54
CA ASP A 152 9.14 17.04 -1.75
C ASP A 152 10.00 16.75 -2.98
N TYR A 153 11.29 16.54 -2.81
CA TYR A 153 12.26 16.27 -3.88
C TYR A 153 12.89 14.89 -3.75
N ALA A 154 12.18 13.91 -3.24
CA ALA A 154 12.71 12.57 -3.05
C ALA A 154 13.11 11.92 -4.38
N LYS A 155 14.28 11.26 -4.38
CA LYS A 155 14.75 10.43 -5.51
C LYS A 155 14.74 8.98 -5.09
N ILE A 156 13.95 8.16 -5.78
CA ILE A 156 13.75 6.76 -5.43
C ILE A 156 14.14 5.89 -6.61
N GLY A 157 15.07 4.96 -6.38
CA GLY A 157 15.47 3.96 -7.36
C GLY A 157 15.24 2.55 -6.84
N SER A 158 14.70 1.66 -7.66
CA SER A 158 14.61 0.24 -7.32
C SER A 158 14.94 -0.64 -8.51
N SER A 159 15.76 -1.66 -8.26
CA SER A 159 16.02 -2.75 -9.22
C SER A 159 15.40 -4.08 -8.79
N GLY A 160 14.61 -4.09 -7.73
CA GLY A 160 13.93 -5.30 -7.25
C GLY A 160 12.81 -5.77 -8.17
N GLY A 161 12.67 -7.08 -8.37
CA GLY A 161 11.72 -7.67 -9.31
C GLY A 161 10.26 -7.27 -9.11
N SER A 162 9.82 -7.09 -7.86
CA SER A 162 8.42 -6.76 -7.48
C SER A 162 8.36 -5.62 -6.47
N ALA A 163 9.09 -4.54 -6.72
CA ALA A 163 9.11 -3.39 -5.81
C ALA A 163 7.77 -2.64 -5.78
N LYS A 164 7.35 -2.21 -4.58
CA LYS A 164 6.22 -1.30 -4.37
C LYS A 164 6.75 0.05 -3.93
N ILE A 165 6.44 1.10 -4.66
CA ILE A 165 6.97 2.44 -4.40
C ILE A 165 5.82 3.43 -4.28
N GLY A 166 5.73 4.10 -3.14
CA GLY A 166 4.79 5.18 -2.90
C GLY A 166 5.51 6.50 -2.67
N SER A 167 5.04 7.60 -3.27
CA SER A 167 5.53 8.94 -2.97
C SER A 167 4.39 9.95 -2.86
N SER A 168 4.41 10.75 -1.80
CA SER A 168 3.50 11.89 -1.64
C SER A 168 4.21 13.24 -1.78
N GLY A 169 5.47 13.26 -2.14
CA GLY A 169 6.24 14.48 -2.35
C GLY A 169 5.89 15.20 -3.64
N GLY A 170 5.87 16.52 -3.62
CA GLY A 170 5.43 17.37 -4.75
C GLY A 170 6.18 17.13 -6.06
N SER A 171 7.49 16.92 -6.02
CA SER A 171 8.40 16.79 -7.18
C SER A 171 9.29 15.56 -7.09
N ALA A 172 8.76 14.44 -6.65
CA ALA A 172 9.52 13.20 -6.52
C ALA A 172 9.99 12.64 -7.87
N GLN A 173 11.20 12.09 -7.90
CA GLN A 173 11.74 11.33 -9.04
C GLN A 173 11.81 9.86 -8.70
N ILE A 174 11.11 9.01 -9.45
CA ILE A 174 10.99 7.60 -9.16
C ILE A 174 11.40 6.78 -10.37
N GLY A 175 12.38 5.88 -10.19
CA GLY A 175 12.83 4.96 -11.23
C GLY A 175 12.73 3.52 -10.76
N SER A 176 12.26 2.61 -11.63
CA SER A 176 12.30 1.18 -11.37
C SER A 176 12.72 0.40 -12.60
N SER A 177 13.59 -0.58 -12.41
CA SER A 177 13.94 -1.57 -13.44
C SER A 177 13.44 -2.99 -13.12
N GLY A 178 12.59 -3.11 -12.11
CA GLY A 178 12.00 -4.40 -11.73
C GLY A 178 10.89 -4.85 -12.66
N GLY A 179 10.80 -6.15 -12.96
CA GLY A 179 9.84 -6.71 -13.91
C GLY A 179 8.37 -6.42 -13.60
N SER A 180 7.99 -6.41 -12.33
CA SER A 180 6.59 -6.21 -11.87
C SER A 180 6.48 -5.09 -10.81
N ALA A 181 7.17 -3.99 -11.03
CA ALA A 181 7.13 -2.87 -10.10
C ALA A 181 5.74 -2.18 -10.05
N GLN A 182 5.29 -1.85 -8.85
CA GLN A 182 4.08 -1.04 -8.62
C GLN A 182 4.50 0.33 -8.08
N ILE A 183 4.17 1.39 -8.80
CA ILE A 183 4.62 2.75 -8.48
C ILE A 183 3.42 3.67 -8.38
N GLY A 184 3.23 4.27 -7.21
CA GLY A 184 2.20 5.27 -6.98
C GLY A 184 2.81 6.62 -6.60
N SER A 185 2.26 7.72 -7.14
CA SER A 185 2.61 9.06 -6.71
C SER A 185 1.38 9.96 -6.61
N SER A 186 1.29 10.71 -5.50
CA SER A 186 0.29 11.77 -5.34
C SER A 186 0.88 13.18 -5.49
N GLY A 187 2.14 13.29 -5.89
CA GLY A 187 2.82 14.58 -6.11
C GLY A 187 2.42 15.26 -7.42
N GLY A 188 2.22 16.58 -7.39
CA GLY A 188 1.79 17.36 -8.56
C GLY A 188 2.76 17.34 -9.74
N SER A 189 4.06 17.20 -9.49
CA SER A 189 5.14 17.22 -10.50
C SER A 189 6.06 16.00 -10.42
N ALA A 190 5.52 14.86 -9.99
CA ALA A 190 6.31 13.63 -9.91
C ALA A 190 6.75 13.14 -11.30
N GLN A 191 8.02 12.75 -11.42
CA GLN A 191 8.58 12.10 -12.61
C GLN A 191 8.74 10.61 -12.32
N ILE A 192 8.11 9.76 -13.12
CA ILE A 192 8.11 8.32 -12.91
C ILE A 192 8.59 7.61 -14.17
N GLY A 193 9.62 6.78 -14.05
CA GLY A 193 10.11 5.90 -15.11
C GLY A 193 10.15 4.45 -14.66
N SER A 194 9.72 3.54 -15.53
CA SER A 194 9.91 2.11 -15.32
C SER A 194 10.30 1.41 -16.62
N SER A 195 11.25 0.48 -16.52
CA SER A 195 11.65 -0.39 -17.61
C SER A 195 11.22 -1.85 -17.43
N GLY A 196 10.35 -2.13 -16.46
CA GLY A 196 9.82 -3.48 -16.23
C GLY A 196 8.70 -3.86 -17.18
N ASP A 197 8.64 -5.13 -17.59
CA ASP A 197 7.67 -5.65 -18.56
C ASP A 197 6.21 -5.58 -18.06
N SER A 198 5.99 -5.67 -16.75
CA SER A 198 4.67 -5.67 -16.11
C SER A 198 4.55 -4.59 -15.03
N ALA A 199 5.23 -3.46 -15.21
CA ALA A 199 5.16 -2.36 -14.26
C ALA A 199 3.80 -1.64 -14.29
N GLN A 200 3.24 -1.39 -13.12
CA GLN A 200 2.02 -0.59 -12.96
C GLN A 200 2.39 0.78 -12.39
N ILE A 201 1.95 1.84 -13.05
CA ILE A 201 2.25 3.22 -12.65
C ILE A 201 0.96 4.00 -12.48
N GLY A 202 0.70 4.47 -11.26
CA GLY A 202 -0.41 5.37 -10.95
C GLY A 202 0.10 6.72 -10.46
N SER A 203 -0.43 7.79 -11.03
CA SER A 203 -0.17 9.14 -10.57
C SER A 203 -1.48 9.91 -10.44
N SER A 204 -1.73 10.50 -9.26
CA SER A 204 -2.84 11.42 -9.07
C SER A 204 -2.31 12.85 -9.09
N ARG A 205 -2.55 13.54 -10.19
CA ARG A 205 -2.32 14.97 -10.27
C ARG A 205 -3.57 15.68 -9.75
N SER A 206 -3.43 16.59 -8.78
CA SER A 206 -4.51 17.51 -8.47
C SER A 206 -4.66 18.47 -9.65
N GLU A 207 -5.64 18.23 -10.52
CA GLU A 207 -6.06 19.23 -11.48
C GLU A 207 -6.82 20.32 -10.70
N GLU A 208 -6.17 21.42 -10.41
CA GLU A 208 -6.86 22.68 -10.16
C GLU A 208 -7.51 23.09 -11.49
N ARG A 209 -8.80 22.81 -11.65
CA ARG A 209 -9.60 23.45 -12.69
C ARG A 209 -9.84 24.89 -12.26
N ARG A 210 -9.24 25.81 -12.96
CA ARG A 210 -9.67 27.22 -12.99
C ARG A 210 -10.95 27.34 -13.81
#